data_00596b2a30735b9845cad97a26aafc19
#
_entry.id   00596b2a30735b9845cad97a26aafc19
#
_cell.length_a   1.000
_cell.length_b   1.000
_cell.length_c   1.000
_cell.angle_alpha   90.00
_cell.angle_beta   90.00
_cell.angle_gamma   90.00
#
_symmetry.space_group_name_H-M   'P 1'
#
loop_
_entity.id
_entity.type
_entity.pdbx_description
1 polymer ?
#
loop_
_entity_poly.entity_id
_entity_poly.type
_entity_poly.pdbx_seq_one_letter_code
_entity_poly.pdbx_strand_id
1 'polypeptide(L)'
;HARSSAASDVYKRQIQDYAYISLKPMPINIDLKGALSLQNIRINVPSTFTVGVSKEPTIMANAAERLLGFKIPEIEKLAEEIILGQLRLTVASLTIEQINQDRDAFLSLITQNVDQELRKFGLTQLNVNIVDITDESDYIESIGKKAAATAVENARVDVANAERDGAIGAAIASKEREITVAENMAAAEKGRKAAEADQRVFVEQQEAMAISGENSAQAE
;
A
#
# COMPACT_ATOMS: atom_id res chain seq x y z
N HIS A 1 -27.38 7.00 -68.53
CA HIS A 1 -26.33 7.10 -67.46
C HIS A 1 -26.62 6.26 -66.20
N ALA A 2 -27.85 5.83 -65.90
CA ALA A 2 -28.20 5.04 -64.73
C ALA A 2 -27.82 3.54 -64.85
N ARG A 3 -27.62 3.02 -66.06
CA ARG A 3 -27.24 1.58 -66.23
C ARG A 3 -25.81 1.26 -66.00
N SER A 4 -24.87 2.22 -66.01
CA SER A 4 -23.44 2.00 -65.80
C SER A 4 -23.09 1.89 -64.32
N SER A 5 -23.81 2.57 -63.43
CA SER A 5 -23.61 2.55 -62.00
C SER A 5 -23.99 1.20 -61.35
N ALA A 6 -25.14 0.64 -61.78
CA ALA A 6 -25.63 -0.63 -61.27
C ALA A 6 -24.73 -1.82 -61.67
N ALA A 7 -24.17 -1.81 -62.87
CA ALA A 7 -23.24 -2.83 -63.32
C ALA A 7 -21.89 -2.77 -62.55
N SER A 8 -21.41 -1.56 -62.30
CA SER A 8 -20.18 -1.37 -61.50
C SER A 8 -20.34 -1.87 -60.05
N ASP A 9 -21.50 -1.69 -59.43
CA ASP A 9 -21.77 -2.16 -58.07
C ASP A 9 -21.92 -3.68 -57.98
N VAL A 10 -22.49 -4.31 -59.03
CA VAL A 10 -22.59 -5.78 -59.11
C VAL A 10 -21.20 -6.42 -59.25
N TYR A 11 -20.31 -5.84 -60.09
CA TYR A 11 -18.92 -6.35 -60.23
C TYR A 11 -18.09 -6.15 -58.95
N LYS A 12 -18.27 -5.08 -58.22
CA LYS A 12 -17.59 -4.86 -56.93
C LYS A 12 -18.01 -5.93 -55.89
N ARG A 13 -19.28 -6.31 -55.86
CA ARG A 13 -19.77 -7.34 -54.92
C ARG A 13 -19.29 -8.76 -55.25
N GLN A 14 -18.92 -9.03 -56.49
CA GLN A 14 -18.44 -10.36 -56.91
C GLN A 14 -16.97 -10.61 -56.62
N ILE A 15 -16.19 -9.55 -56.30
CA ILE A 15 -14.74 -9.60 -56.01
C ILE A 15 -14.45 -9.44 -54.50
N GLN A 16 -15.49 -9.06 -53.71
CA GLN A 16 -15.32 -8.89 -52.28
C GLN A 16 -15.74 -10.19 -51.55
N ASP A 17 -14.80 -10.81 -50.91
CA ASP A 17 -15.05 -11.85 -49.93
C ASP A 17 -15.11 -11.24 -48.51
N TYR A 18 -15.87 -11.83 -47.60
CA TYR A 18 -16.00 -11.38 -46.24
C TYR A 18 -15.87 -12.58 -45.28
N ALA A 19 -15.16 -12.35 -44.19
CA ALA A 19 -15.05 -13.30 -43.13
C ALA A 19 -15.33 -12.62 -41.78
N TYR A 20 -15.86 -13.39 -40.84
CA TYR A 20 -16.20 -12.90 -39.53
C TYR A 20 -15.15 -13.32 -38.52
N ILE A 21 -14.75 -12.38 -37.66
CA ILE A 21 -13.92 -12.64 -36.49
C ILE A 21 -14.80 -12.44 -35.26
N SER A 22 -14.77 -13.41 -34.34
CA SER A 22 -15.51 -13.32 -33.08
C SER A 22 -14.83 -12.32 -32.14
N LEU A 23 -15.62 -11.36 -31.64
CA LEU A 23 -15.18 -10.40 -30.62
C LEU A 23 -15.48 -10.89 -29.18
N LYS A 24 -15.91 -12.13 -29.02
CA LYS A 24 -16.22 -12.68 -27.70
C LYS A 24 -14.95 -12.81 -26.86
N PRO A 25 -14.98 -12.42 -25.57
CA PRO A 25 -13.87 -12.69 -24.67
C PRO A 25 -13.61 -14.20 -24.50
N MET A 26 -12.35 -14.56 -24.46
CA MET A 26 -11.87 -15.93 -24.30
C MET A 26 -11.09 -16.04 -23.01
N PRO A 27 -11.52 -16.85 -22.04
CA PRO A 27 -10.73 -17.14 -20.84
C PRO A 27 -9.63 -18.15 -21.18
N ILE A 28 -8.39 -17.82 -20.85
CA ILE A 28 -7.20 -18.64 -21.10
C ILE A 28 -6.57 -18.96 -19.75
N ASN A 29 -6.54 -20.23 -19.40
CA ASN A 29 -5.90 -20.71 -18.17
C ASN A 29 -4.45 -21.06 -18.47
N ILE A 30 -3.54 -20.42 -17.77
CA ILE A 30 -2.10 -20.60 -17.88
C ILE A 30 -1.60 -21.30 -16.63
N ASP A 31 -1.06 -22.48 -16.78
CA ASP A 31 -0.40 -23.22 -15.70
C ASP A 31 1.12 -23.19 -15.91
N LEU A 32 1.73 -22.05 -15.60
CA LEU A 32 3.19 -21.87 -15.70
C LEU A 32 3.87 -22.61 -14.56
N LYS A 33 4.50 -23.74 -14.87
CA LYS A 33 5.27 -24.57 -13.93
C LYS A 33 6.77 -24.49 -14.18
N GLY A 34 7.53 -24.49 -13.09
CA GLY A 34 8.97 -24.57 -13.10
C GLY A 34 9.68 -23.41 -13.80
N ALA A 35 9.08 -22.23 -13.84
CA ALA A 35 9.74 -21.04 -14.38
C ALA A 35 10.90 -20.61 -13.47
N LEU A 36 12.05 -20.31 -14.05
CA LEU A 36 13.21 -19.86 -13.29
C LEU A 36 13.14 -18.36 -13.08
N SER A 37 13.24 -17.94 -11.82
CA SER A 37 13.45 -16.53 -11.46
C SER A 37 14.88 -16.07 -11.76
N LEU A 38 15.16 -14.78 -11.60
CA LEU A 38 16.50 -14.22 -11.72
C LEU A 38 17.53 -14.92 -10.82
N GLN A 39 17.11 -15.48 -9.70
CA GLN A 39 17.93 -16.21 -8.74
C GLN A 39 18.04 -17.72 -9.03
N ASN A 40 17.56 -18.18 -10.20
CA ASN A 40 17.51 -19.60 -10.60
C ASN A 40 16.63 -20.47 -9.68
N ILE A 41 15.66 -19.89 -8.99
CA ILE A 41 14.68 -20.62 -8.19
C ILE A 41 13.47 -20.91 -9.06
N ARG A 42 12.98 -22.16 -9.02
CA ARG A 42 11.82 -22.60 -9.79
C ARG A 42 10.54 -22.18 -9.10
N ILE A 43 9.69 -21.46 -9.81
CA ILE A 43 8.38 -21.02 -9.32
C ILE A 43 7.26 -21.49 -10.24
N ASN A 44 6.09 -21.65 -9.65
CA ASN A 44 4.85 -21.93 -10.34
C ASN A 44 3.93 -20.72 -10.22
N VAL A 45 3.40 -20.27 -11.35
CA VAL A 45 2.53 -19.07 -11.43
C VAL A 45 1.26 -19.45 -12.18
N PRO A 46 0.30 -20.10 -11.53
CA PRO A 46 -0.99 -20.38 -12.13
C PRO A 46 -1.78 -19.08 -12.29
N SER A 47 -2.30 -18.84 -13.49
CA SER A 47 -2.97 -17.58 -13.82
C SER A 47 -4.08 -17.79 -14.84
N THR A 48 -5.05 -16.89 -14.82
CA THR A 48 -6.14 -16.86 -15.79
C THR A 48 -6.19 -15.50 -16.47
N PHE A 49 -6.10 -15.52 -17.79
CA PHE A 49 -6.19 -14.33 -18.63
C PHE A 49 -7.51 -14.32 -19.38
N THR A 50 -8.16 -13.16 -19.48
CA THR A 50 -9.28 -12.99 -20.38
C THR A 50 -8.79 -12.10 -21.54
N VAL A 51 -8.82 -12.67 -22.73
CA VAL A 51 -8.35 -12.03 -23.97
C VAL A 51 -9.50 -11.87 -24.94
N GLY A 52 -9.47 -10.83 -25.74
CA GLY A 52 -10.44 -10.59 -26.80
C GLY A 52 -9.80 -9.92 -28.00
N VAL A 53 -10.49 -9.92 -29.13
CA VAL A 53 -10.07 -9.13 -30.30
C VAL A 53 -10.28 -7.66 -29.97
N SER A 54 -9.27 -6.84 -30.24
CA SER A 54 -9.33 -5.40 -30.00
C SER A 54 -10.38 -4.72 -30.88
N LYS A 55 -11.06 -3.73 -30.31
CA LYS A 55 -11.99 -2.84 -31.04
C LYS A 55 -11.28 -1.62 -31.64
N GLU A 56 -10.03 -1.42 -31.35
CA GLU A 56 -9.24 -0.33 -31.88
C GLU A 56 -8.91 -0.59 -33.36
N PRO A 57 -9.20 0.34 -34.28
CA PRO A 57 -9.10 0.08 -35.72
C PRO A 57 -7.70 -0.37 -36.18
N THR A 58 -6.65 0.21 -35.59
CA THR A 58 -5.26 -0.12 -35.93
C THR A 58 -4.89 -1.54 -35.51
N ILE A 59 -5.33 -1.94 -34.32
CA ILE A 59 -5.08 -3.27 -33.77
C ILE A 59 -5.98 -4.32 -34.41
N MET A 60 -7.23 -3.95 -34.73
CA MET A 60 -8.16 -4.80 -35.45
C MET A 60 -7.66 -5.15 -36.88
N ALA A 61 -6.94 -4.26 -37.54
CA ALA A 61 -6.29 -4.57 -38.80
C ALA A 61 -5.28 -5.73 -38.66
N ASN A 62 -4.50 -5.74 -37.60
CA ASN A 62 -3.58 -6.85 -37.30
C ASN A 62 -4.34 -8.17 -37.08
N ALA A 63 -5.50 -8.12 -36.40
CA ALA A 63 -6.34 -9.29 -36.22
C ALA A 63 -6.87 -9.81 -37.57
N ALA A 64 -7.31 -8.92 -38.45
CA ALA A 64 -7.77 -9.29 -39.78
C ALA A 64 -6.66 -9.94 -40.62
N GLU A 65 -5.43 -9.41 -40.55
CA GLU A 65 -4.30 -9.98 -41.30
C GLU A 65 -3.84 -11.34 -40.78
N ARG A 66 -3.91 -11.57 -39.47
CA ARG A 66 -3.24 -12.72 -38.83
C ARG A 66 -4.20 -13.78 -38.32
N LEU A 67 -5.42 -13.42 -37.98
CA LEU A 67 -6.39 -14.32 -37.34
C LEU A 67 -7.56 -14.67 -38.27
N LEU A 68 -7.63 -14.06 -39.47
CA LEU A 68 -8.71 -14.35 -40.39
C LEU A 68 -8.65 -15.82 -40.80
N GLY A 69 -9.79 -16.51 -40.65
CA GLY A 69 -9.90 -17.95 -40.95
C GLY A 69 -9.54 -18.87 -39.76
N PHE A 70 -8.99 -18.37 -38.67
CA PHE A 70 -8.73 -19.16 -37.48
C PHE A 70 -10.04 -19.40 -36.70
N LYS A 71 -10.15 -20.60 -36.16
CA LYS A 71 -11.22 -20.95 -35.21
C LYS A 71 -10.87 -20.46 -33.82
N ILE A 72 -11.87 -20.24 -32.97
CA ILE A 72 -11.68 -19.79 -31.59
C ILE A 72 -10.63 -20.61 -30.84
N PRO A 73 -10.62 -21.96 -30.86
CA PRO A 73 -9.61 -22.75 -30.15
C PRO A 73 -8.17 -22.54 -30.67
N GLU A 74 -8.02 -22.19 -31.96
CA GLU A 74 -6.70 -21.91 -32.54
C GLU A 74 -6.19 -20.55 -32.08
N ILE A 75 -7.08 -19.55 -31.93
CA ILE A 75 -6.76 -18.23 -31.38
C ILE A 75 -6.43 -18.34 -29.89
N GLU A 76 -7.20 -19.14 -29.14
CA GLU A 76 -6.94 -19.42 -27.72
C GLU A 76 -5.55 -20.02 -27.53
N LYS A 77 -5.19 -21.03 -28.32
CA LYS A 77 -3.88 -21.68 -28.25
C LYS A 77 -2.72 -20.72 -28.61
N LEU A 78 -2.91 -19.92 -29.65
CA LEU A 78 -1.93 -18.89 -30.02
C LEU A 78 -1.72 -17.89 -28.90
N ALA A 79 -2.80 -17.38 -28.31
CA ALA A 79 -2.72 -16.44 -27.19
C ALA A 79 -2.10 -17.08 -25.94
N GLU A 80 -2.42 -18.37 -25.66
CA GLU A 80 -1.79 -19.13 -24.58
C GLU A 80 -0.27 -19.22 -24.75
N GLU A 81 0.22 -19.54 -25.95
CA GLU A 81 1.66 -19.63 -26.24
C GLU A 81 2.36 -18.26 -26.06
N ILE A 82 1.74 -17.18 -26.52
CA ILE A 82 2.26 -15.81 -26.37
C ILE A 82 2.34 -15.45 -24.89
N ILE A 83 1.26 -15.64 -24.14
CA ILE A 83 1.19 -15.30 -22.71
C ILE A 83 2.21 -16.12 -21.92
N LEU A 84 2.29 -17.42 -22.17
CA LEU A 84 3.24 -18.30 -21.51
C LEU A 84 4.69 -17.87 -21.74
N GLY A 85 5.01 -17.45 -22.97
CA GLY A 85 6.33 -16.94 -23.33
C GLY A 85 6.66 -15.64 -22.57
N GLN A 86 5.73 -14.69 -22.52
CA GLN A 86 5.91 -13.42 -21.82
C GLN A 86 5.98 -13.58 -20.30
N LEU A 87 5.17 -14.47 -19.73
CA LEU A 87 5.25 -14.80 -18.31
C LEU A 87 6.64 -15.35 -17.93
N ARG A 88 7.18 -16.28 -18.72
CA ARG A 88 8.55 -16.82 -18.49
C ARG A 88 9.61 -15.74 -18.53
N LEU A 89 9.55 -14.84 -19.50
CA LEU A 89 10.49 -13.72 -19.62
C LEU A 89 10.39 -12.76 -18.44
N THR A 90 9.16 -12.42 -18.03
CA THR A 90 8.92 -11.53 -16.90
C THR A 90 9.40 -12.15 -15.59
N VAL A 91 9.10 -13.42 -15.35
CA VAL A 91 9.58 -14.15 -14.17
C VAL A 91 11.10 -14.22 -14.13
N ALA A 92 11.75 -14.49 -15.27
CA ALA A 92 13.20 -14.58 -15.36
C ALA A 92 13.91 -13.24 -15.11
N SER A 93 13.22 -12.11 -15.27
CA SER A 93 13.77 -10.77 -15.04
C SER A 93 13.65 -10.28 -13.60
N LEU A 94 12.93 -10.99 -12.73
CA LEU A 94 12.62 -10.58 -11.36
C LEU A 94 13.16 -11.56 -10.31
N THR A 95 13.42 -11.04 -9.11
CA THR A 95 13.73 -11.88 -7.95
C THR A 95 12.43 -12.37 -7.30
N ILE A 96 12.51 -13.46 -6.53
CA ILE A 96 11.34 -13.99 -5.82
C ILE A 96 10.83 -12.98 -4.79
N GLU A 97 11.74 -12.26 -4.14
CA GLU A 97 11.37 -11.21 -3.18
C GLU A 97 10.53 -10.12 -3.84
N GLN A 98 10.93 -9.65 -5.03
CA GLN A 98 10.18 -8.63 -5.79
C GLN A 98 8.78 -9.13 -6.17
N ILE A 99 8.70 -10.39 -6.65
CA ILE A 99 7.43 -11.01 -7.05
C ILE A 99 6.48 -11.15 -5.85
N ASN A 100 7.01 -11.49 -4.67
CA ASN A 100 6.18 -11.75 -3.47
C ASN A 100 5.83 -10.48 -2.68
N GLN A 101 6.75 -9.49 -2.61
CA GLN A 101 6.56 -8.27 -1.84
C GLN A 101 5.67 -7.25 -2.54
N ASP A 102 5.78 -7.16 -3.87
CA ASP A 102 5.03 -6.19 -4.68
C ASP A 102 4.27 -6.88 -5.81
N ARG A 103 3.19 -7.56 -5.43
CA ARG A 103 2.31 -8.26 -6.38
C ARG A 103 1.68 -7.32 -7.41
N ASP A 104 1.39 -6.09 -7.03
CA ASP A 104 0.75 -5.11 -7.91
C ASP A 104 1.72 -4.64 -8.99
N ALA A 105 2.97 -4.37 -8.64
CA ALA A 105 4.01 -4.06 -9.61
C ALA A 105 4.27 -5.25 -10.56
N PHE A 106 4.30 -6.48 -10.03
CA PHE A 106 4.44 -7.69 -10.82
C PHE A 106 3.29 -7.88 -11.81
N LEU A 107 2.02 -7.71 -11.35
CA LEU A 107 0.83 -7.76 -12.20
C LEU A 107 0.87 -6.69 -13.29
N SER A 108 1.26 -5.47 -12.96
CA SER A 108 1.35 -4.36 -13.91
C SER A 108 2.38 -4.65 -14.99
N LEU A 109 3.54 -5.19 -14.63
CA LEU A 109 4.60 -5.55 -15.56
C LEU A 109 4.18 -6.68 -16.51
N ILE A 110 3.53 -7.72 -15.98
CA ILE A 110 2.97 -8.81 -16.79
C ILE A 110 1.93 -8.26 -17.76
N THR A 111 0.98 -7.48 -17.25
CA THR A 111 -0.08 -6.88 -18.06
C THR A 111 0.49 -6.07 -19.21
N GLN A 112 1.48 -5.23 -18.95
CA GLN A 112 2.13 -4.41 -19.96
C GLN A 112 2.84 -5.26 -21.02
N ASN A 113 3.64 -6.22 -20.61
CA ASN A 113 4.41 -7.07 -21.53
C ASN A 113 3.50 -7.97 -22.36
N VAL A 114 2.50 -8.58 -21.74
CA VAL A 114 1.55 -9.46 -22.41
C VAL A 114 0.67 -8.67 -23.40
N ASP A 115 0.11 -7.53 -22.98
CA ASP A 115 -0.75 -6.72 -23.84
C ASP A 115 0.03 -6.20 -25.08
N GLN A 116 1.29 -5.80 -24.89
CA GLN A 116 2.14 -5.34 -25.99
C GLN A 116 2.35 -6.42 -27.06
N GLU A 117 2.54 -7.67 -26.67
CA GLU A 117 2.70 -8.79 -27.61
C GLU A 117 1.38 -9.23 -28.22
N LEU A 118 0.30 -9.29 -27.44
CA LEU A 118 -1.03 -9.63 -27.94
C LEU A 118 -1.54 -8.62 -28.99
N ARG A 119 -1.26 -7.33 -28.82
CA ARG A 119 -1.62 -6.26 -29.78
C ARG A 119 -0.99 -6.47 -31.16
N LYS A 120 0.18 -7.09 -31.25
CA LYS A 120 0.80 -7.43 -32.56
C LYS A 120 -0.03 -8.43 -33.35
N PHE A 121 -0.84 -9.22 -32.67
CA PHE A 121 -1.76 -10.19 -33.27
C PHE A 121 -3.21 -9.69 -33.33
N GLY A 122 -3.46 -8.45 -32.94
CA GLY A 122 -4.81 -7.88 -32.94
C GLY A 122 -5.65 -8.28 -31.73
N LEU A 123 -5.03 -8.88 -30.71
CA LEU A 123 -5.65 -9.25 -29.45
C LEU A 123 -5.37 -8.19 -28.39
N THR A 124 -6.26 -8.11 -27.40
CA THR A 124 -6.07 -7.26 -26.22
C THR A 124 -6.44 -8.04 -24.96
N GLN A 125 -5.70 -7.77 -23.90
CA GLN A 125 -5.99 -8.31 -22.59
C GLN A 125 -7.09 -7.51 -21.92
N LEU A 126 -8.15 -8.18 -21.44
CA LEU A 126 -9.28 -7.56 -20.75
C LEU A 126 -9.16 -7.68 -19.22
N ASN A 127 -8.65 -8.82 -18.75
CA ASN A 127 -8.49 -9.08 -17.32
C ASN A 127 -7.36 -10.09 -17.10
N VAL A 128 -6.68 -9.96 -15.94
CA VAL A 128 -5.69 -10.91 -15.43
C VAL A 128 -6.02 -11.25 -14.00
N ASN A 129 -5.94 -12.52 -13.68
CA ASN A 129 -5.99 -13.02 -12.31
C ASN A 129 -4.84 -14.00 -12.11
N ILE A 130 -3.96 -13.71 -11.15
CA ILE A 130 -2.88 -14.61 -10.73
C ILE A 130 -3.30 -15.24 -9.40
N VAL A 131 -3.24 -16.55 -9.35
CA VAL A 131 -3.47 -17.33 -8.14
C VAL A 131 -2.20 -17.32 -7.28
N ASP A 132 -2.13 -18.08 -6.23
CA ASP A 132 -0.96 -18.12 -5.35
C ASP A 132 0.28 -18.63 -6.08
N ILE A 133 1.38 -17.87 -5.93
CA ILE A 133 2.68 -18.21 -6.46
C ILE A 133 3.36 -19.14 -5.47
N THR A 134 3.81 -20.29 -5.97
CA THR A 134 4.51 -21.30 -5.16
C THR A 134 5.88 -21.60 -5.74
N ASP A 135 6.81 -22.01 -4.90
CA ASP A 135 8.12 -22.48 -5.31
C ASP A 135 8.36 -23.94 -4.89
N GLU A 136 9.26 -24.63 -5.61
CA GLU A 136 9.58 -26.03 -5.34
C GLU A 136 10.56 -26.21 -4.17
N SER A 137 11.17 -25.11 -3.67
CA SER A 137 12.26 -25.13 -2.68
C SER A 137 11.88 -24.59 -1.32
N ASP A 138 10.59 -24.31 -1.06
CA ASP A 138 10.06 -23.69 0.17
C ASP A 138 10.78 -22.38 0.53
N TYR A 139 11.34 -21.70 -0.47
CA TYR A 139 12.07 -20.45 -0.29
C TYR A 139 11.15 -19.31 0.09
N ILE A 140 9.96 -19.22 -0.54
CA ILE A 140 8.92 -18.22 -0.23
C ILE A 140 8.47 -18.38 1.23
N GLU A 141 8.24 -19.60 1.70
CA GLU A 141 7.87 -19.88 3.09
C GLU A 141 8.99 -19.46 4.06
N SER A 142 10.24 -19.76 3.70
CA SER A 142 11.43 -19.39 4.50
C SER A 142 11.61 -17.88 4.61
N ILE A 143 11.40 -17.12 3.52
CA ILE A 143 11.40 -15.66 3.54
C ILE A 143 10.28 -15.14 4.44
N GLY A 144 9.08 -15.70 4.33
CA GLY A 144 7.95 -15.35 5.18
C GLY A 144 8.24 -15.55 6.66
N LYS A 145 8.82 -16.68 7.03
CA LYS A 145 9.24 -16.97 8.42
C LYS A 145 10.31 -15.98 8.91
N LYS A 146 11.31 -15.67 8.08
CA LYS A 146 12.34 -14.67 8.42
C LYS A 146 11.72 -13.27 8.60
N ALA A 147 10.86 -12.85 7.70
CA ALA A 147 10.19 -11.55 7.78
C ALA A 147 9.31 -11.45 9.04
N ALA A 148 8.54 -12.49 9.36
CA ALA A 148 7.73 -12.56 10.56
C ALA A 148 8.59 -12.51 11.84
N ALA A 149 9.68 -13.26 11.91
CA ALA A 149 10.60 -13.23 13.05
C ALA A 149 11.22 -11.83 13.25
N THR A 150 11.65 -11.19 12.16
CA THR A 150 12.21 -9.83 12.20
C THR A 150 11.16 -8.81 12.67
N ALA A 151 9.93 -8.91 12.17
CA ALA A 151 8.84 -8.02 12.58
C ALA A 151 8.49 -8.16 14.07
N VAL A 152 8.47 -9.39 14.60
CA VAL A 152 8.24 -9.65 16.03
C VAL A 152 9.37 -9.05 16.87
N GLU A 153 10.62 -9.23 16.47
CA GLU A 153 11.76 -8.68 17.22
C GLU A 153 11.78 -7.15 17.20
N ASN A 154 11.52 -6.53 16.07
CA ASN A 154 11.39 -5.08 15.99
C ASN A 154 10.26 -4.56 16.88
N ALA A 155 9.09 -5.21 16.86
CA ALA A 155 7.98 -4.85 17.73
C ALA A 155 8.35 -4.96 19.22
N ARG A 156 9.12 -5.97 19.63
CA ARG A 156 9.61 -6.11 21.02
C ARG A 156 10.54 -4.97 21.40
N VAL A 157 11.44 -4.57 20.52
CA VAL A 157 12.34 -3.43 20.73
C VAL A 157 11.55 -2.13 20.86
N ASP A 158 10.56 -1.91 20.00
CA ASP A 158 9.70 -0.72 20.04
C ASP A 158 8.90 -0.64 21.35
N VAL A 159 8.33 -1.76 21.80
CA VAL A 159 7.62 -1.84 23.09
C VAL A 159 8.57 -1.53 24.24
N ALA A 160 9.75 -2.15 24.28
CA ALA A 160 10.73 -1.90 25.34
C ALA A 160 11.21 -0.43 25.37
N ASN A 161 11.37 0.21 24.21
CA ASN A 161 11.69 1.63 24.11
C ASN A 161 10.55 2.49 24.64
N ALA A 162 9.31 2.20 24.26
CA ALA A 162 8.13 2.93 24.72
C ALA A 162 7.93 2.80 26.26
N GLU A 163 8.15 1.62 26.82
CA GLU A 163 8.11 1.39 28.27
C GLU A 163 9.19 2.19 29.01
N ARG A 164 10.42 2.17 28.49
CA ARG A 164 11.52 2.97 29.04
C ARG A 164 11.20 4.46 29.02
N ASP A 165 10.76 4.98 27.89
CA ASP A 165 10.47 6.40 27.73
C ASP A 165 9.27 6.82 28.59
N GLY A 166 8.27 5.95 28.72
CA GLY A 166 7.16 6.12 29.64
C GLY A 166 7.60 6.17 31.12
N ALA A 167 8.50 5.27 31.53
CA ALA A 167 9.04 5.25 32.89
C ALA A 167 9.87 6.51 33.20
N ILE A 168 10.70 6.95 32.27
CA ILE A 168 11.47 8.21 32.39
C ILE A 168 10.52 9.41 32.51
N GLY A 169 9.49 9.50 31.65
CA GLY A 169 8.49 10.56 31.70
C GLY A 169 7.73 10.61 33.02
N ALA A 170 7.33 9.45 33.55
CA ALA A 170 6.68 9.34 34.85
C ALA A 170 7.59 9.78 36.00
N ALA A 171 8.87 9.40 35.98
CA ALA A 171 9.86 9.80 37.00
C ALA A 171 10.11 11.31 36.97
N ILE A 172 10.20 11.94 35.80
CA ILE A 172 10.35 13.39 35.63
C ILE A 172 9.11 14.11 36.18
N ALA A 173 7.91 13.69 35.81
CA ALA A 173 6.67 14.29 36.28
C ALA A 173 6.49 14.15 37.80
N SER A 174 6.91 13.03 38.39
CA SER A 174 6.89 12.85 39.83
C SER A 174 7.83 13.81 40.53
N LYS A 175 9.07 13.96 40.03
CA LYS A 175 10.06 14.91 40.54
C LYS A 175 9.58 16.34 40.47
N GLU A 176 9.03 16.78 39.36
CA GLU A 176 8.48 18.12 39.18
C GLU A 176 7.34 18.40 40.15
N ARG A 177 6.47 17.43 40.34
CA ARG A 177 5.37 17.53 41.32
C ARG A 177 5.91 17.69 42.76
N GLU A 178 6.89 16.91 43.16
CA GLU A 178 7.49 16.98 44.48
C GLU A 178 8.14 18.37 44.71
N ILE A 179 8.86 18.90 43.72
CA ILE A 179 9.48 20.23 43.79
C ILE A 179 8.39 21.30 43.93
N THR A 180 7.36 21.25 43.10
CA THR A 180 6.26 22.24 43.14
C THR A 180 5.50 22.18 44.50
N VAL A 181 5.25 21.01 45.01
CA VAL A 181 4.62 20.85 46.33
C VAL A 181 5.51 21.43 47.43
N ALA A 182 6.81 21.14 47.42
CA ALA A 182 7.76 21.64 48.42
C ALA A 182 7.88 23.20 48.36
N GLU A 183 7.92 23.77 47.17
CA GLU A 183 7.94 25.25 46.96
C GLU A 183 6.67 25.89 47.48
N ASN A 184 5.50 25.33 47.16
CA ASN A 184 4.20 25.85 47.63
C ASN A 184 4.06 25.73 49.15
N MET A 185 4.53 24.64 49.76
CA MET A 185 4.56 24.51 51.21
C MET A 185 5.49 25.56 51.88
N ALA A 186 6.68 25.73 51.33
CA ALA A 186 7.62 26.76 51.83
C ALA A 186 7.04 28.21 51.67
N ALA A 187 6.36 28.48 50.57
CA ALA A 187 5.69 29.77 50.35
C ALA A 187 4.54 30.00 51.35
N ALA A 188 3.73 28.96 51.56
CA ALA A 188 2.62 28.99 52.55
C ALA A 188 3.11 29.22 53.95
N GLU A 189 4.23 28.56 54.36
CA GLU A 189 4.82 28.74 55.69
C GLU A 189 5.41 30.15 55.88
N LYS A 190 6.09 30.70 54.86
CA LYS A 190 6.56 32.09 54.88
C LYS A 190 5.39 33.06 54.99
N GLY A 191 4.33 32.86 54.24
CA GLY A 191 3.10 33.69 54.31
C GLY A 191 2.45 33.65 55.68
N ARG A 192 2.35 32.47 56.29
CA ARG A 192 1.84 32.31 57.66
C ARG A 192 2.68 33.07 58.69
N LYS A 193 4.01 32.90 58.63
CA LYS A 193 4.93 33.61 59.56
C LYS A 193 4.87 35.10 59.36
N ALA A 194 4.77 35.61 58.15
CA ALA A 194 4.58 37.07 57.88
C ALA A 194 3.23 37.54 58.46
N ALA A 195 2.12 36.85 58.26
CA ALA A 195 0.85 37.22 58.81
C ALA A 195 0.82 37.19 60.37
N GLU A 196 1.49 36.21 60.98
CA GLU A 196 1.65 36.14 62.45
C GLU A 196 2.48 37.32 62.98
N ALA A 197 3.56 37.74 62.24
CA ALA A 197 4.36 38.89 62.64
C ALA A 197 3.54 40.21 62.50
N ASP A 198 2.81 40.39 61.41
CA ASP A 198 1.94 41.56 61.18
C ASP A 198 0.86 41.64 62.29
N GLN A 199 0.26 40.51 62.65
CA GLN A 199 -0.71 40.43 63.71
C GLN A 199 -0.10 40.86 65.07
N ARG A 200 1.11 40.42 65.41
CA ARG A 200 1.78 40.85 66.63
C ARG A 200 2.06 42.35 66.65
N VAL A 201 2.59 42.88 65.56
CA VAL A 201 2.82 44.31 65.43
C VAL A 201 1.54 45.13 65.60
N PHE A 202 0.42 44.64 64.98
CA PHE A 202 -0.89 45.28 65.12
C PHE A 202 -1.40 45.25 66.59
N VAL A 203 -1.28 44.12 67.27
CA VAL A 203 -1.68 43.99 68.72
C VAL A 203 -0.80 44.92 69.57
N GLU A 204 0.51 44.93 69.43
CA GLU A 204 1.42 45.84 70.16
C GLU A 204 1.09 47.32 69.90
N GLN A 205 0.75 47.72 68.65
CA GLN A 205 0.29 49.09 68.35
C GLN A 205 -1.03 49.41 69.07
N GLN A 206 -1.96 48.50 69.10
CA GLN A 206 -3.26 48.70 69.76
C GLN A 206 -3.07 48.83 71.33
N GLU A 207 -2.22 47.96 71.89
CA GLU A 207 -1.87 48.05 73.30
C GLU A 207 -1.14 49.36 73.64
N ALA A 208 -0.18 49.82 72.79
CA ALA A 208 0.47 51.08 72.97
C ALA A 208 -0.49 52.30 72.89
N MET A 209 -1.48 52.25 71.95
CA MET A 209 -2.49 53.26 71.88
C MET A 209 -3.44 53.26 73.09
N ALA A 210 -3.81 52.11 73.62
CA ALA A 210 -4.63 51.95 74.78
C ALA A 210 -3.92 52.54 76.07
N ILE A 211 -2.66 52.16 76.24
CA ILE A 211 -1.83 52.70 77.36
C ILE A 211 -1.66 54.21 77.22
N SER A 212 -1.43 54.70 76.00
CA SER A 212 -1.35 56.12 75.74
C SER A 212 -2.63 56.92 76.10
N GLY A 213 -3.79 56.27 75.75
CA GLY A 213 -5.12 56.79 76.08
C GLY A 213 -5.40 56.81 77.58
N GLU A 214 -5.02 55.73 78.28
CA GLU A 214 -5.16 55.69 79.75
C GLU A 214 -4.30 56.71 80.45
N ASN A 215 -3.05 56.86 79.98
CA ASN A 215 -2.12 57.89 80.54
C ASN A 215 -2.61 59.32 80.29
N SER A 216 -3.25 59.61 79.19
CA SER A 216 -3.84 60.89 78.90
C SER A 216 -5.10 61.14 79.74
N ALA A 217 -5.93 60.17 79.99
CA ALA A 217 -7.12 60.26 80.86
C ALA A 217 -6.79 60.40 82.38
N GLN A 218 -5.60 59.98 82.81
CA GLN A 218 -5.12 60.22 84.20
C GLN A 218 -4.44 61.56 84.41
N ALA A 219 -4.17 62.24 83.35
CA ALA A 219 -3.47 63.53 83.39
C ALA A 219 -4.42 64.82 83.36
N GLU A 220 -5.75 64.58 83.21
CA GLU A 220 -6.80 65.53 83.40
C GLU A 220 -7.41 65.36 84.82
#